data_4ea5407a228f810a6872df3bacecf987
#
_entry.id   4ea5407a228f810a6872df3bacecf987
#
_cell.length_a   1.000
_cell.length_b   1.000
_cell.length_c   1.000
_cell.angle_alpha   90.00
_cell.angle_beta   90.00
_cell.angle_gamma   90.00
#
_symmetry.space_group_name_H-M   'P 1'
#
loop_
_entity.id
_entity.type
_entity.pdbx_description
1 polymer ?
#
loop_
_entity_poly.entity_id
_entity_poly.type
_entity_poly.pdbx_seq_one_letter_code
_entity_poly.pdbx_strand_id
1 'polypeptide(L)'
;SRGLGDVYKRQTHKWDEAIADEVNRKEDAVDHYEDVLGTYLVKLSAKALSREDNRTINTLLHTINDLERISDHSVNLLKAGQEIQEKSIHFSHEAIDDLSVLEAAVQDIVNRTVDAFQKNDCYAAGKIEPLEQVVDGLVREVKTRHIARLQAGACTIEYGFVLDDLLTNYERIADHCSNLAVCIIELSQGSYQTHRYLKSVKSQENARFMESFEDYLRKYALH
;
A
#
# COMPACT_ATOMS: atom_id res chain seq x y z
N SER A 1 9.85 2.48 -9.26
CA SER A 1 8.47 2.93 -9.48
C SER A 1 8.02 3.10 -10.94
N ARG A 2 8.86 2.81 -11.94
CA ARG A 2 8.45 2.84 -13.37
C ARG A 2 8.10 1.46 -13.94
N GLY A 3 8.16 0.39 -13.14
CA GLY A 3 8.20 -0.98 -13.68
C GLY A 3 6.88 -1.69 -13.84
N LEU A 4 5.92 -1.56 -12.90
CA LEU A 4 4.71 -2.38 -12.93
C LEU A 4 3.63 -1.85 -13.88
N GLY A 5 3.38 -0.54 -13.93
CA GLY A 5 2.41 0.04 -14.86
C GLY A 5 2.77 -0.09 -16.34
N ASP A 6 4.08 -0.20 -16.65
CA ASP A 6 4.54 -0.47 -18.02
C ASP A 6 4.39 -1.95 -18.41
N VAL A 7 4.38 -2.89 -17.44
CA VAL A 7 4.17 -4.32 -17.71
C VAL A 7 2.78 -4.58 -18.29
N TYR A 8 1.74 -3.88 -17.80
CA TYR A 8 0.37 -4.06 -18.29
C TYR A 8 0.06 -3.27 -19.56
N LYS A 9 0.62 -2.08 -19.72
CA LYS A 9 0.36 -1.21 -20.89
C LYS A 9 0.97 -1.71 -22.20
N ARG A 10 1.92 -2.64 -22.11
CA ARG A 10 2.55 -3.24 -23.29
C ARG A 10 2.53 -4.75 -23.13
N GLN A 11 1.54 -5.42 -23.67
CA GLN A 11 1.48 -6.89 -23.81
C GLN A 11 2.71 -7.51 -24.52
N THR A 12 3.78 -6.73 -24.69
CA THR A 12 5.02 -7.11 -25.37
C THR A 12 6.27 -6.93 -24.49
N HIS A 13 6.16 -6.52 -23.22
CA HIS A 13 7.34 -6.39 -22.39
C HIS A 13 7.75 -7.74 -21.82
N LYS A 14 8.95 -8.14 -22.21
CA LYS A 14 9.68 -9.24 -21.58
C LYS A 14 9.83 -8.93 -20.09
N TRP A 15 9.66 -9.96 -19.27
CA TRP A 15 10.12 -9.98 -17.89
C TRP A 15 11.53 -9.38 -17.80
N ASP A 16 11.74 -8.45 -16.90
CA ASP A 16 13.02 -7.78 -16.71
C ASP A 16 13.68 -8.31 -15.44
N GLU A 17 14.59 -9.27 -15.61
CA GLU A 17 15.38 -9.88 -14.55
C GLU A 17 16.12 -8.81 -13.71
N ALA A 18 16.60 -7.74 -14.33
CA ALA A 18 17.31 -6.70 -13.61
C ALA A 18 16.42 -5.93 -12.63
N ILE A 19 15.15 -5.71 -13.01
CA ILE A 19 14.14 -5.12 -12.11
C ILE A 19 13.80 -6.10 -11.00
N ALA A 20 13.65 -7.40 -11.31
CA ALA A 20 13.37 -8.43 -10.33
C ALA A 20 14.50 -8.53 -9.28
N ASP A 21 15.75 -8.56 -9.72
CA ASP A 21 16.93 -8.57 -8.85
C ASP A 21 17.01 -7.29 -8.00
N GLU A 22 16.66 -6.14 -8.56
CA GLU A 22 16.65 -4.88 -7.82
C GLU A 22 15.59 -4.88 -6.69
N VAL A 23 14.39 -5.39 -6.97
CA VAL A 23 13.30 -5.50 -5.97
C VAL A 23 13.73 -6.42 -4.83
N ASN A 24 14.19 -7.64 -5.14
CA ASN A 24 14.64 -8.61 -4.13
C ASN A 24 15.79 -8.06 -3.28
N ARG A 25 16.79 -7.43 -3.89
CA ARG A 25 17.90 -6.82 -3.16
C ARG A 25 17.47 -5.68 -2.25
N LYS A 26 16.45 -4.92 -2.62
CA LYS A 26 15.91 -3.85 -1.77
C LYS A 26 15.10 -4.41 -0.60
N GLU A 27 14.37 -5.47 -0.84
CA GLU A 27 13.63 -6.18 0.21
C GLU A 27 14.60 -6.81 1.22
N ASP A 28 15.65 -7.55 0.78
CA ASP A 28 16.71 -8.06 1.66
C ASP A 28 17.32 -6.95 2.54
N ALA A 29 17.47 -5.74 1.99
CA ALA A 29 18.00 -4.60 2.75
C ALA A 29 16.98 -4.08 3.78
N VAL A 30 15.69 -4.06 3.46
CA VAL A 30 14.62 -3.64 4.39
C VAL A 30 14.53 -4.63 5.54
N ASP A 31 14.51 -5.93 5.28
CA ASP A 31 14.54 -7.01 6.27
C ASP A 31 15.72 -6.87 7.23
N HIS A 32 16.92 -6.66 6.66
CA HIS A 32 18.12 -6.46 7.48
C HIS A 32 17.98 -5.25 8.42
N TYR A 33 17.42 -4.13 7.92
CA TYR A 33 17.20 -2.95 8.77
C TYR A 33 16.11 -3.17 9.80
N GLU A 34 15.04 -3.92 9.47
CA GLU A 34 13.99 -4.29 10.42
C GLU A 34 14.59 -5.06 11.60
N ASP A 35 15.35 -6.12 11.34
CA ASP A 35 16.02 -6.95 12.35
C ASP A 35 16.94 -6.12 13.25
N VAL A 36 17.80 -5.29 12.65
CA VAL A 36 18.79 -4.48 13.40
C VAL A 36 18.10 -3.42 14.27
N LEU A 37 17.18 -2.66 13.68
CA LEU A 37 16.48 -1.59 14.38
C LEU A 37 15.49 -2.16 15.41
N GLY A 38 14.76 -3.23 15.08
CA GLY A 38 13.85 -3.91 16.00
C GLY A 38 14.59 -4.44 17.22
N THR A 39 15.72 -5.15 17.01
CA THR A 39 16.58 -5.62 18.09
C THR A 39 17.12 -4.46 18.97
N TYR A 40 17.53 -3.35 18.35
CA TYR A 40 17.99 -2.18 19.09
C TYR A 40 16.89 -1.55 19.95
N LEU A 41 15.70 -1.35 19.38
CA LEU A 41 14.56 -0.76 20.09
C LEU A 41 14.09 -1.66 21.24
N VAL A 42 14.05 -2.98 21.06
CA VAL A 42 13.73 -3.95 22.13
C VAL A 42 14.76 -3.87 23.26
N LYS A 43 16.06 -3.80 22.96
CA LYS A 43 17.11 -3.61 23.98
C LYS A 43 16.98 -2.25 24.69
N LEU A 44 16.55 -1.22 23.98
CA LEU A 44 16.33 0.10 24.55
C LEU A 44 15.13 0.11 25.51
N SER A 45 14.02 -0.57 25.14
CA SER A 45 12.82 -0.66 25.98
C SER A 45 13.05 -1.40 27.32
N ALA A 46 14.08 -2.24 27.40
CA ALA A 46 14.47 -2.91 28.64
C ALA A 46 15.15 -1.99 29.67
N LYS A 47 15.46 -0.74 29.31
CA LYS A 47 16.04 0.25 30.23
C LYS A 47 14.94 0.99 31.01
N ALA A 48 15.34 1.70 32.09
CA ALA A 48 14.44 2.56 32.85
C ALA A 48 14.13 3.82 32.04
N LEU A 49 13.08 3.76 31.23
CA LEU A 49 12.63 4.84 30.35
C LEU A 49 11.36 5.51 30.90
N SER A 50 11.11 6.74 30.45
CA SER A 50 9.84 7.41 30.69
C SER A 50 8.68 6.69 29.97
N ARG A 51 7.43 7.00 30.37
CA ARG A 51 6.25 6.49 29.64
C ARG A 51 6.20 6.99 28.19
N GLU A 52 6.68 8.20 27.95
CA GLU A 52 6.73 8.83 26.64
C GLU A 52 7.75 8.14 25.73
N ASP A 53 8.96 7.87 26.25
CA ASP A 53 10.00 7.12 25.52
C ASP A 53 9.53 5.71 25.14
N ASN A 54 8.91 4.99 26.09
CA ASN A 54 8.36 3.65 25.82
C ASN A 54 7.28 3.68 24.74
N ARG A 55 6.44 4.70 24.74
CA ARG A 55 5.43 4.87 23.69
C ARG A 55 6.09 5.14 22.34
N THR A 56 7.05 6.05 22.29
CA THR A 56 7.81 6.34 21.07
C THR A 56 8.48 5.08 20.50
N ILE A 57 9.09 4.25 21.36
CA ILE A 57 9.68 2.97 20.95
C ILE A 57 8.62 2.04 20.36
N ASN A 58 7.45 1.92 20.99
CA ASN A 58 6.38 1.07 20.46
C ASN A 58 5.89 1.57 19.08
N THR A 59 5.69 2.88 18.92
CA THR A 59 5.30 3.45 17.63
C THR A 59 6.38 3.21 16.57
N LEU A 60 7.67 3.33 16.91
CA LEU A 60 8.76 3.03 15.98
C LEU A 60 8.82 1.56 15.61
N LEU A 61 8.56 0.63 16.54
CA LEU A 61 8.50 -0.80 16.25
C LEU A 61 7.36 -1.12 15.25
N HIS A 62 6.18 -0.50 15.44
CA HIS A 62 5.09 -0.62 14.46
C HIS A 62 5.47 -0.03 13.11
N THR A 63 6.12 1.13 13.08
CA THR A 63 6.59 1.78 11.85
C THR A 63 7.52 0.89 11.05
N ILE A 64 8.50 0.26 11.71
CA ILE A 64 9.48 -0.62 11.04
C ILE A 64 8.77 -1.84 10.45
N ASN A 65 7.89 -2.47 11.22
CA ASN A 65 7.10 -3.62 10.75
C ASN A 65 6.21 -3.26 9.55
N ASP A 66 5.52 -2.10 9.57
CA ASP A 66 4.69 -1.69 8.43
C ASP A 66 5.53 -1.41 7.17
N LEU A 67 6.75 -0.87 7.31
CA LEU A 67 7.68 -0.66 6.19
C LEU A 67 8.15 -2.00 5.59
N GLU A 68 8.48 -2.98 6.44
CA GLU A 68 8.85 -4.33 6.02
C GLU A 68 7.68 -4.99 5.28
N ARG A 69 6.44 -4.92 5.81
CA ARG A 69 5.26 -5.47 5.16
C ARG A 69 4.98 -4.87 3.77
N ILE A 70 5.19 -3.57 3.58
CA ILE A 70 5.09 -2.96 2.24
C ILE A 70 6.14 -3.56 1.29
N SER A 71 7.35 -3.81 1.78
CA SER A 71 8.43 -4.45 1.01
C SER A 71 8.08 -5.87 0.62
N ASP A 72 7.62 -6.70 1.57
CA ASP A 72 7.13 -8.06 1.36
C ASP A 72 6.05 -8.14 0.27
N HIS A 73 5.02 -7.27 0.38
CA HIS A 73 3.96 -7.21 -0.62
C HIS A 73 4.45 -6.78 -1.99
N SER A 74 5.53 -5.99 -2.07
CA SER A 74 6.17 -5.63 -3.34
C SER A 74 6.83 -6.84 -4.01
N VAL A 75 7.46 -7.74 -3.24
CA VAL A 75 7.99 -9.02 -3.74
C VAL A 75 6.86 -9.95 -4.17
N ASN A 76 5.73 -9.98 -3.44
CA ASN A 76 4.59 -10.78 -3.85
C ASN A 76 3.98 -10.29 -5.18
N LEU A 77 3.90 -8.96 -5.39
CA LEU A 77 3.52 -8.39 -6.70
C LEU A 77 4.50 -8.79 -7.82
N LEU A 78 5.80 -8.83 -7.51
CA LEU A 78 6.82 -9.31 -8.44
C LEU A 78 6.57 -10.78 -8.81
N LYS A 79 6.30 -11.66 -7.84
CA LYS A 79 5.98 -13.09 -8.07
C LYS A 79 4.72 -13.26 -8.92
N ALA A 80 3.66 -12.47 -8.64
CA ALA A 80 2.46 -12.48 -9.48
C ALA A 80 2.75 -12.03 -10.91
N GLY A 81 3.62 -11.03 -11.11
CA GLY A 81 4.09 -10.60 -12.43
C GLY A 81 4.86 -11.70 -13.17
N GLN A 82 5.72 -12.45 -12.46
CA GLN A 82 6.42 -13.61 -13.01
C GLN A 82 5.44 -14.71 -13.43
N GLU A 83 4.45 -15.01 -12.60
CA GLU A 83 3.43 -16.03 -12.91
C GLU A 83 2.61 -15.65 -14.16
N ILE A 84 2.24 -14.36 -14.32
CA ILE A 84 1.57 -13.84 -15.51
C ILE A 84 2.41 -14.13 -16.76
N GLN A 85 3.71 -13.89 -16.69
CA GLN A 85 4.65 -14.13 -17.80
C GLN A 85 4.79 -15.62 -18.09
N GLU A 86 5.05 -16.46 -17.09
CA GLU A 86 5.27 -17.91 -17.22
C GLU A 86 4.03 -18.62 -17.79
N LYS A 87 2.84 -18.25 -17.32
CA LYS A 87 1.57 -18.83 -17.78
C LYS A 87 1.00 -18.15 -19.01
N SER A 88 1.67 -17.13 -19.56
CA SER A 88 1.17 -16.34 -20.69
C SER A 88 -0.27 -15.84 -20.46
N ILE A 89 -0.54 -15.29 -19.27
CA ILE A 89 -1.85 -14.74 -18.91
C ILE A 89 -2.07 -13.43 -19.65
N HIS A 90 -3.19 -13.33 -20.36
CA HIS A 90 -3.60 -12.13 -21.07
C HIS A 90 -4.92 -11.61 -20.51
N PHE A 91 -4.85 -10.53 -19.75
CA PHE A 91 -6.05 -9.82 -19.30
C PHE A 91 -6.74 -9.07 -20.46
N SER A 92 -8.05 -8.89 -20.39
CA SER A 92 -8.77 -8.05 -21.34
C SER A 92 -8.35 -6.59 -21.23
N HIS A 93 -8.62 -5.77 -22.25
CA HIS A 93 -8.29 -4.34 -22.21
C HIS A 93 -8.96 -3.62 -21.02
N GLU A 94 -10.22 -3.94 -20.75
CA GLU A 94 -10.97 -3.38 -19.64
C GLU A 94 -10.33 -3.77 -18.29
N ALA A 95 -9.84 -5.00 -18.14
CA ALA A 95 -9.16 -5.43 -16.91
C ALA A 95 -7.80 -4.74 -16.75
N ILE A 96 -7.09 -4.50 -17.85
CA ILE A 96 -5.83 -3.74 -17.84
C ILE A 96 -6.07 -2.28 -17.46
N ASP A 97 -7.13 -1.67 -17.98
CA ASP A 97 -7.51 -0.30 -17.65
C ASP A 97 -7.90 -0.19 -16.16
N ASP A 98 -8.73 -1.10 -15.65
CA ASP A 98 -9.09 -1.20 -14.24
C ASP A 98 -7.84 -1.31 -13.34
N LEU A 99 -6.93 -2.24 -13.66
CA LEU A 99 -5.68 -2.43 -12.92
C LEU A 99 -4.76 -1.22 -12.99
N SER A 100 -4.70 -0.52 -14.12
CA SER A 100 -3.87 0.67 -14.29
C SER A 100 -4.33 1.82 -13.40
N VAL A 101 -5.63 1.99 -13.19
CA VAL A 101 -6.19 2.99 -12.27
C VAL A 101 -5.86 2.63 -10.82
N LEU A 102 -6.06 1.37 -10.43
CA LEU A 102 -5.74 0.89 -9.08
C LEU A 102 -4.25 1.04 -8.79
N GLU A 103 -3.38 0.65 -9.70
CA GLU A 103 -1.93 0.79 -9.56
C GLU A 103 -1.51 2.26 -9.38
N ALA A 104 -2.10 3.17 -10.14
CA ALA A 104 -1.84 4.60 -9.99
C ALA A 104 -2.26 5.12 -8.61
N ALA A 105 -3.37 4.63 -8.05
CA ALA A 105 -3.81 4.99 -6.71
C ALA A 105 -2.86 4.44 -5.63
N VAL A 106 -2.43 3.17 -5.75
CA VAL A 106 -1.46 2.54 -4.83
C VAL A 106 -0.09 3.23 -4.91
N GLN A 107 0.37 3.59 -6.10
CA GLN A 107 1.62 4.35 -6.25
C GLN A 107 1.52 5.73 -5.59
N ASP A 108 0.38 6.41 -5.71
CA ASP A 108 0.16 7.72 -5.10
C ASP A 108 0.14 7.62 -3.56
N ILE A 109 -0.54 6.61 -2.99
CA ILE A 109 -0.57 6.43 -1.53
C ILE A 109 0.82 6.13 -0.97
N VAL A 110 1.61 5.26 -1.60
CA VAL A 110 2.99 4.96 -1.19
C VAL A 110 3.85 6.23 -1.23
N ASN A 111 3.82 6.97 -2.34
CA ASN A 111 4.61 8.20 -2.48
C ASN A 111 4.25 9.23 -1.42
N ARG A 112 2.95 9.44 -1.16
CA ARG A 112 2.46 10.38 -0.12
C ARG A 112 2.87 9.95 1.27
N THR A 113 2.82 8.65 1.57
CA THR A 113 3.22 8.11 2.86
C THR A 113 4.71 8.30 3.11
N VAL A 114 5.55 7.98 2.12
CA VAL A 114 7.00 8.20 2.20
C VAL A 114 7.33 9.69 2.37
N ASP A 115 6.70 10.55 1.60
CA ASP A 115 6.87 12.01 1.68
C ASP A 115 6.45 12.56 3.06
N ALA A 116 5.30 12.14 3.57
CA ALA A 116 4.81 12.53 4.89
C ALA A 116 5.74 12.05 6.01
N PHE A 117 6.24 10.81 5.90
CA PHE A 117 7.19 10.24 6.85
C PHE A 117 8.51 10.99 6.87
N GLN A 118 9.12 11.22 5.71
CA GLN A 118 10.40 11.92 5.61
C GLN A 118 10.35 13.36 6.11
N LYS A 119 9.21 14.04 5.93
CA LYS A 119 9.00 15.43 6.34
C LYS A 119 8.38 15.57 7.73
N ASN A 120 8.00 14.44 8.36
CA ASN A 120 7.20 14.39 9.59
C ASN A 120 5.94 15.28 9.49
N ASP A 121 5.26 15.20 8.34
CA ASP A 121 4.12 16.06 7.98
C ASP A 121 2.79 15.39 8.35
N CYS A 122 2.25 15.76 9.51
CA CYS A 122 0.96 15.25 10.00
C CYS A 122 -0.23 15.67 9.16
N TYR A 123 -0.14 16.82 8.51
CA TYR A 123 -1.23 17.28 7.65
C TYR A 123 -1.30 16.42 6.37
N ALA A 124 -0.15 16.10 5.78
CA ALA A 124 -0.06 15.17 4.66
C ALA A 124 -0.48 13.76 5.10
N ALA A 125 -0.03 13.29 6.27
CA ALA A 125 -0.43 11.99 6.83
C ALA A 125 -1.95 11.85 6.98
N GLY A 126 -2.64 12.92 7.40
CA GLY A 126 -4.11 12.92 7.54
C GLY A 126 -4.90 12.75 6.23
N LYS A 127 -4.23 12.83 5.07
CA LYS A 127 -4.83 12.61 3.73
C LYS A 127 -4.61 11.21 3.18
N ILE A 128 -3.89 10.35 3.91
CA ILE A 128 -3.57 8.99 3.46
C ILE A 128 -4.77 8.07 3.66
N GLU A 129 -5.44 8.12 4.81
CA GLU A 129 -6.63 7.31 5.09
C GLU A 129 -7.76 7.50 4.07
N PRO A 130 -8.14 8.75 3.64
CA PRO A 130 -9.11 8.91 2.56
C PRO A 130 -8.71 8.22 1.25
N LEU A 131 -7.41 8.20 0.91
CA LEU A 131 -6.91 7.54 -0.30
C LEU A 131 -6.92 6.02 -0.14
N GLU A 132 -6.60 5.49 1.03
CA GLU A 132 -6.70 4.06 1.34
C GLU A 132 -8.14 3.57 1.14
N GLN A 133 -9.15 4.27 1.66
CA GLN A 133 -10.55 3.90 1.47
C GLN A 133 -10.97 3.93 -0.02
N VAL A 134 -10.38 4.79 -0.83
CA VAL A 134 -10.57 4.77 -2.28
C VAL A 134 -9.92 3.53 -2.90
N VAL A 135 -8.71 3.16 -2.49
CA VAL A 135 -8.04 1.92 -2.95
C VAL A 135 -8.89 0.69 -2.61
N ASP A 136 -9.41 0.59 -1.39
CA ASP A 136 -10.35 -0.46 -0.98
C ASP A 136 -11.60 -0.53 -1.86
N GLY A 137 -12.16 0.63 -2.17
CA GLY A 137 -13.29 0.76 -3.08
C GLY A 137 -12.96 0.24 -4.48
N LEU A 138 -11.79 0.60 -5.01
CA LEU A 138 -11.29 0.15 -6.31
C LEU A 138 -11.08 -1.37 -6.33
N VAL A 139 -10.44 -1.94 -5.33
CA VAL A 139 -10.24 -3.40 -5.22
C VAL A 139 -11.57 -4.14 -5.30
N ARG A 140 -12.58 -3.72 -4.53
CA ARG A 140 -13.91 -4.32 -4.56
C ARG A 140 -14.58 -4.21 -5.92
N GLU A 141 -14.48 -3.05 -6.56
CA GLU A 141 -15.07 -2.81 -7.88
C GLU A 141 -14.38 -3.64 -8.95
N VAL A 142 -13.04 -3.72 -8.98
CA VAL A 142 -12.28 -4.55 -9.92
C VAL A 142 -12.63 -6.03 -9.76
N LYS A 143 -12.77 -6.53 -8.51
CA LYS A 143 -13.25 -7.89 -8.23
C LYS A 143 -14.66 -8.11 -8.80
N THR A 144 -15.57 -7.17 -8.61
CA THR A 144 -16.94 -7.25 -9.13
C THR A 144 -16.97 -7.30 -10.65
N ARG A 145 -16.20 -6.45 -11.33
CA ARG A 145 -16.07 -6.43 -12.79
C ARG A 145 -15.45 -7.73 -13.32
N HIS A 146 -14.47 -8.28 -12.60
CA HIS A 146 -13.89 -9.58 -12.97
C HIS A 146 -14.90 -10.71 -12.90
N ILE A 147 -15.73 -10.76 -11.84
CA ILE A 147 -16.81 -11.76 -11.72
C ILE A 147 -17.79 -11.64 -12.90
N ALA A 148 -18.15 -10.44 -13.30
CA ALA A 148 -19.02 -10.21 -14.46
C ALA A 148 -18.38 -10.71 -15.76
N ARG A 149 -17.06 -10.48 -15.98
CA ARG A 149 -16.31 -11.03 -17.13
C ARG A 149 -16.25 -12.56 -17.10
N LEU A 150 -16.09 -13.17 -15.92
CA LEU A 150 -16.15 -14.64 -15.75
C LEU A 150 -17.52 -15.20 -16.16
N GLN A 151 -18.60 -14.60 -15.67
CA GLN A 151 -19.98 -15.01 -15.99
C GLN A 151 -20.30 -14.86 -17.48
N ALA A 152 -19.72 -13.87 -18.14
CA ALA A 152 -19.84 -13.66 -19.59
C ALA A 152 -18.94 -14.60 -20.43
N GLY A 153 -18.12 -15.45 -19.80
CA GLY A 153 -17.15 -16.30 -20.49
C GLY A 153 -15.98 -15.55 -21.14
N ALA A 154 -15.75 -14.29 -20.75
CA ALA A 154 -14.70 -13.44 -21.31
C ALA A 154 -13.32 -13.64 -20.63
N CYS A 155 -13.26 -14.41 -19.53
CA CYS A 155 -12.01 -14.78 -18.87
C CYS A 155 -12.15 -16.17 -18.23
N THR A 156 -11.04 -16.69 -17.69
CA THR A 156 -10.98 -17.99 -17.02
C THR A 156 -10.83 -17.84 -15.50
N ILE A 157 -11.22 -18.88 -14.76
CA ILE A 157 -11.05 -18.95 -13.30
C ILE A 157 -9.56 -18.82 -12.93
N GLU A 158 -8.68 -19.40 -13.72
CA GLU A 158 -7.22 -19.36 -13.49
C GLU A 158 -6.68 -17.91 -13.47
N TYR A 159 -7.16 -17.06 -14.39
CA TYR A 159 -6.81 -15.64 -14.40
C TYR A 159 -7.33 -14.92 -13.18
N GLY A 160 -8.45 -15.40 -12.61
CA GLY A 160 -9.03 -14.86 -11.38
C GLY A 160 -8.13 -15.04 -10.16
N PHE A 161 -7.43 -16.16 -10.05
CA PHE A 161 -6.49 -16.37 -8.92
C PHE A 161 -5.33 -15.37 -8.94
N VAL A 162 -4.69 -15.20 -10.09
CA VAL A 162 -3.57 -14.25 -10.21
C VAL A 162 -4.05 -12.81 -10.04
N LEU A 163 -5.25 -12.48 -10.54
CA LEU A 163 -5.85 -11.17 -10.30
C LEU A 163 -6.12 -10.94 -8.81
N ASP A 164 -6.67 -11.92 -8.09
CA ASP A 164 -6.95 -11.80 -6.66
C ASP A 164 -5.68 -11.64 -5.83
N ASP A 165 -4.59 -12.30 -6.21
CA ASP A 165 -3.27 -12.12 -5.60
C ASP A 165 -2.76 -10.68 -5.80
N LEU A 166 -2.86 -10.12 -7.00
CA LEU A 166 -2.50 -8.74 -7.27
C LEU A 166 -3.33 -7.77 -6.42
N LEU A 167 -4.66 -7.94 -6.43
CA LEU A 167 -5.60 -7.07 -5.72
C LEU A 167 -5.36 -7.10 -4.21
N THR A 168 -5.12 -8.31 -3.66
CA THR A 168 -4.83 -8.49 -2.24
C THR A 168 -3.53 -7.78 -1.84
N ASN A 169 -2.47 -7.89 -2.65
CA ASN A 169 -1.21 -7.21 -2.33
C ASN A 169 -1.33 -5.68 -2.46
N TYR A 170 -2.09 -5.16 -3.42
CA TYR A 170 -2.35 -3.73 -3.53
C TYR A 170 -3.13 -3.18 -2.32
N GLU A 171 -4.18 -3.89 -1.89
CA GLU A 171 -4.97 -3.57 -0.70
C GLU A 171 -4.07 -3.52 0.55
N ARG A 172 -3.25 -4.57 0.78
CA ARG A 172 -2.34 -4.64 1.92
C ARG A 172 -1.28 -3.54 1.94
N ILE A 173 -0.73 -3.16 0.79
CA ILE A 173 0.19 -2.02 0.71
C ILE A 173 -0.52 -0.73 1.17
N ALA A 174 -1.76 -0.51 0.74
CA ALA A 174 -2.52 0.67 1.15
C ALA A 174 -2.85 0.66 2.65
N ASP A 175 -3.25 -0.49 3.22
CA ASP A 175 -3.46 -0.71 4.66
C ASP A 175 -2.23 -0.30 5.46
N HIS A 176 -1.04 -0.79 5.08
CA HIS A 176 0.22 -0.48 5.78
C HIS A 176 0.61 0.99 5.62
N CYS A 177 0.31 1.63 4.49
CA CYS A 177 0.48 3.07 4.31
C CYS A 177 -0.41 3.86 5.28
N SER A 178 -1.66 3.44 5.49
CA SER A 178 -2.56 4.07 6.46
C SER A 178 -2.06 3.87 7.90
N ASN A 179 -1.55 2.69 8.26
CA ASN A 179 -0.92 2.46 9.57
C ASN A 179 0.28 3.38 9.80
N LEU A 180 1.15 3.53 8.78
CA LEU A 180 2.28 4.47 8.85
C LEU A 180 1.83 5.91 9.05
N ALA A 181 0.75 6.33 8.40
CA ALA A 181 0.17 7.67 8.61
C ALA A 181 -0.26 7.89 10.06
N VAL A 182 -0.87 6.89 10.70
CA VAL A 182 -1.20 6.89 12.13
C VAL A 182 0.07 7.05 12.96
N CYS A 183 1.12 6.28 12.68
CA CYS A 183 2.41 6.37 13.40
C CYS A 183 3.04 7.77 13.28
N ILE A 184 3.03 8.39 12.09
CA ILE A 184 3.53 9.75 11.87
C ILE A 184 2.80 10.74 12.78
N ILE A 185 1.47 10.65 12.83
CA ILE A 185 0.63 11.52 13.65
C ILE A 185 0.91 11.30 15.14
N GLU A 186 1.08 10.04 15.57
CA GLU A 186 1.40 9.69 16.94
C GLU A 186 2.75 10.24 17.40
N LEU A 187 3.77 10.12 16.57
CA LEU A 187 5.11 10.61 16.87
C LEU A 187 5.17 12.13 17.00
N SER A 188 4.33 12.85 16.26
CA SER A 188 4.38 14.32 16.21
C SER A 188 3.56 15.02 17.29
N GLN A 189 2.47 14.42 17.79
CA GLN A 189 1.49 15.12 18.61
C GLN A 189 1.55 14.82 20.11
N GLY A 190 2.36 13.83 20.56
CA GLY A 190 2.31 13.37 21.95
C GLY A 190 0.95 12.76 22.33
N SER A 191 0.91 12.01 23.41
CA SER A 191 -0.14 11.00 23.71
C SER A 191 -1.60 11.49 23.86
N TYR A 192 -1.83 12.75 24.17
CA TYR A 192 -3.18 13.21 24.57
C TYR A 192 -4.06 13.62 23.39
N GLN A 193 -3.48 13.97 22.26
CA GLN A 193 -4.23 14.44 21.08
C GLN A 193 -4.47 13.35 20.04
N THR A 194 -3.67 12.29 20.03
CA THR A 194 -3.71 11.23 19.01
C THR A 194 -5.07 10.50 18.99
N HIS A 195 -5.58 10.07 20.15
CA HIS A 195 -6.89 9.42 20.24
C HIS A 195 -8.05 10.30 19.74
N ARG A 196 -7.95 11.60 19.99
CA ARG A 196 -8.94 12.59 19.56
C ARG A 196 -8.83 12.85 18.07
N TYR A 197 -7.61 12.91 17.55
CA TYR A 197 -7.34 13.08 16.12
C TYR A 197 -7.76 11.85 15.32
N LEU A 198 -7.35 10.63 15.71
CA LEU A 198 -7.76 9.39 15.06
C LEU A 198 -9.28 9.20 15.05
N LYS A 199 -9.95 9.56 16.14
CA LYS A 199 -11.42 9.54 16.20
C LYS A 199 -12.06 10.56 15.26
N SER A 200 -11.41 11.71 15.06
CA SER A 200 -11.86 12.77 14.14
C SER A 200 -11.52 12.45 12.67
N VAL A 201 -10.41 11.75 12.41
CA VAL A 201 -10.01 11.35 11.05
C VAL A 201 -10.84 10.16 10.56
N LYS A 202 -11.12 9.18 11.44
CA LYS A 202 -11.97 8.01 11.11
C LYS A 202 -13.47 8.31 11.11
N SER A 203 -13.91 9.48 11.59
CA SER A 203 -15.32 9.86 11.47
C SER A 203 -15.57 10.43 10.07
N GLN A 204 -16.43 9.77 9.30
CA GLN A 204 -16.92 10.26 7.99
C GLN A 204 -17.58 11.64 8.06
N GLU A 205 -17.77 12.20 9.26
CA GLU A 205 -18.29 13.53 9.52
C GLU A 205 -17.25 14.65 9.40
N ASN A 206 -15.95 14.31 9.21
CA ASN A 206 -14.91 15.32 9.06
C ASN A 206 -14.94 15.89 7.62
N ALA A 207 -15.31 17.16 7.48
CA ALA A 207 -15.40 17.83 6.18
C ALA A 207 -14.11 17.72 5.34
N ARG A 208 -12.92 17.76 5.98
CA ARG A 208 -11.63 17.62 5.30
C ARG A 208 -11.37 16.20 4.79
N PHE A 209 -11.81 15.20 5.55
CA PHE A 209 -11.75 13.81 5.12
C PHE A 209 -12.60 13.61 3.88
N MET A 210 -13.86 14.06 3.94
CA MET A 210 -14.80 13.92 2.83
C MET A 210 -14.34 14.66 1.58
N GLU A 211 -13.81 15.87 1.72
CA GLU A 211 -13.23 16.63 0.60
C GLU A 211 -12.09 15.84 -0.08
N SER A 212 -11.14 15.34 0.71
CA SER A 212 -10.03 14.53 0.18
C SER A 212 -10.51 13.24 -0.45
N PHE A 213 -11.47 12.55 0.17
CA PHE A 213 -12.05 11.31 -0.32
C PHE A 213 -12.78 11.51 -1.66
N GLU A 214 -13.61 12.55 -1.78
CA GLU A 214 -14.28 12.88 -3.04
C GLU A 214 -13.32 13.29 -4.15
N ASP A 215 -12.24 14.00 -3.81
CA ASP A 215 -11.18 14.35 -4.76
C ASP A 215 -10.47 13.10 -5.29
N TYR A 216 -10.15 12.14 -4.42
CA TYR A 216 -9.53 10.88 -4.84
C TYR A 216 -10.50 9.98 -5.61
N LEU A 217 -11.79 9.91 -5.24
CA LEU A 217 -12.79 9.20 -6.02
C LEU A 217 -12.92 9.73 -7.45
N ARG A 218 -12.88 11.06 -7.62
CA ARG A 218 -12.89 11.67 -8.95
C ARG A 218 -11.61 11.39 -9.74
N LYS A 219 -10.46 11.42 -9.05
CA LYS A 219 -9.15 11.20 -9.66
C LYS A 219 -8.96 9.76 -10.16
N TYR A 220 -9.50 8.79 -9.42
CA TYR A 220 -9.31 7.36 -9.68
C TYR A 220 -10.62 6.67 -10.09
N ALA A 221 -11.51 7.36 -10.80
CA ALA A 221 -12.73 6.76 -11.32
C ALA A 221 -12.42 5.68 -12.36
N LEU A 222 -13.04 4.50 -12.20
CA LEU A 222 -13.04 3.44 -13.23
C LEU A 222 -14.06 3.79 -14.32
N HIS A 223 -13.69 3.65 -15.58
CA HIS A 223 -14.51 3.98 -16.74
C HIS A 223 -15.17 2.74 -17.38
#